data_e4757b2fcc45b90eb64867c7a4a0eed2
#
_entry.id   e4757b2fcc45b90eb64867c7a4a0eed2
#
_cell.length_a   1.000
_cell.length_b   1.000
_cell.length_c   1.000
_cell.angle_alpha   90.00
_cell.angle_beta   90.00
_cell.angle_gamma   90.00
#
_symmetry.space_group_name_H-M   'P 1'
#
loop_
_entity.id
_entity.type
_entity.pdbx_description
1 polymer ?
#
loop_
_entity_poly.entity_id
_entity_poly.type
_entity_poly.pdbx_seq_one_letter_code
_entity_poly.pdbx_strand_id
1 'polypeptide(L)'
;LSWAQEVEKKPELKGEISQGVNALKLATDLVKYGYEQQSALPLIQALQIIAENPTQPLKASREGTDVDTNKKDGKKGDVSLDFNEIVTKAKEFADGDETMTALIVQIQEENSGNHRGAVNGPSRTVEYVNGNSVDTYQISFVAGYLAEILVSGDGDTDLDLYVYDGNGNLIAKDSDYSDDCYVSWVPAWTGRFIVKIVNRGPVYNKYVLLTN
;
A
#
# COMPACT_ATOMS: atom_id res chain seq x y z
N LEU A 1 5.30 50.20 -11.92
CA LEU A 1 4.59 49.27 -11.04
C LEU A 1 5.06 47.85 -11.38
N SER A 2 6.02 47.35 -10.58
CA SER A 2 6.59 46.02 -10.69
C SER A 2 5.65 45.05 -9.98
N TRP A 3 5.06 44.15 -10.74
CA TRP A 3 4.37 42.95 -10.21
C TRP A 3 5.45 41.92 -9.91
N ALA A 4 5.97 41.93 -8.67
CA ALA A 4 6.73 40.81 -8.18
C ALA A 4 5.74 39.66 -8.02
N GLN A 5 5.85 38.63 -8.86
CA GLN A 5 5.23 37.33 -8.60
C GLN A 5 5.84 36.80 -7.31
N GLU A 6 5.03 36.71 -6.27
CA GLU A 6 5.35 35.97 -5.06
C GLU A 6 5.54 34.50 -5.48
N VAL A 7 6.79 34.09 -5.59
CA VAL A 7 7.11 32.68 -5.81
C VAL A 7 6.68 31.95 -4.55
N GLU A 8 5.58 31.19 -4.63
CA GLU A 8 5.16 30.29 -3.55
C GLU A 8 6.36 29.38 -3.22
N LYS A 9 6.95 29.60 -2.04
CA LYS A 9 8.03 28.79 -1.56
C LYS A 9 7.47 27.38 -1.35
N LYS A 10 7.94 26.40 -2.12
CA LYS A 10 7.66 24.98 -1.84
C LYS A 10 8.04 24.70 -0.38
N PRO A 11 7.21 23.96 0.36
CA PRO A 11 7.54 23.58 1.73
C PRO A 11 8.86 22.80 1.76
N GLU A 12 9.74 23.16 2.70
CA GLU A 12 10.99 22.44 2.91
C GLU A 12 10.68 21.07 3.54
N LEU A 13 11.29 20.01 3.00
CA LEU A 13 11.18 18.68 3.56
C LEU A 13 11.83 18.63 4.96
N LYS A 14 11.07 18.19 5.96
CA LYS A 14 11.52 18.01 7.34
C LYS A 14 11.58 16.52 7.66
N GLY A 15 12.71 16.07 8.19
CA GLY A 15 12.91 14.69 8.58
C GLY A 15 13.42 13.81 7.44
N GLU A 16 13.71 12.57 7.80
CA GLU A 16 14.14 11.55 6.84
C GLU A 16 12.95 11.08 6.01
N ILE A 17 13.20 10.74 4.73
CA ILE A 17 12.21 10.11 3.86
C ILE A 17 11.81 8.78 4.50
N SER A 18 10.52 8.52 4.64
CA SER A 18 10.03 7.24 5.12
C SER A 18 10.44 6.14 4.13
N GLN A 19 11.43 5.35 4.52
CA GLN A 19 11.87 4.22 3.68
C GLN A 19 10.84 3.08 3.68
N GLY A 20 9.95 3.04 4.68
CA GLY A 20 9.04 1.92 4.90
C GLY A 20 8.01 1.73 3.78
N VAL A 21 7.37 2.81 3.29
CA VAL A 21 6.34 2.69 2.22
C VAL A 21 6.97 2.22 0.92
N ASN A 22 8.13 2.79 0.53
CA ASN A 22 8.84 2.37 -0.68
C ASN A 22 9.37 0.93 -0.59
N ALA A 23 9.87 0.50 0.59
CA ALA A 23 10.28 -0.88 0.80
C ALA A 23 9.09 -1.84 0.66
N LEU A 24 7.95 -1.49 1.26
CA LEU A 24 6.74 -2.31 1.15
C LEU A 24 6.14 -2.29 -0.27
N LYS A 25 6.31 -1.20 -1.03
CA LYS A 25 5.99 -1.19 -2.46
C LYS A 25 6.80 -2.23 -3.21
N LEU A 26 8.12 -2.27 -3.00
CA LEU A 26 8.97 -3.30 -3.61
C LEU A 26 8.55 -4.71 -3.18
N ALA A 27 8.17 -4.90 -1.89
CA ALA A 27 7.67 -6.19 -1.43
C ALA A 27 6.38 -6.60 -2.17
N THR A 28 5.46 -5.64 -2.42
CA THR A 28 4.23 -5.90 -3.21
C THR A 28 4.56 -6.33 -4.63
N ASP A 29 5.47 -5.62 -5.31
CA ASP A 29 5.90 -5.96 -6.67
C ASP A 29 6.52 -7.38 -6.71
N LEU A 30 7.35 -7.73 -5.71
CA LEU A 30 7.95 -9.05 -5.58
C LEU A 30 6.92 -10.15 -5.31
N VAL A 31 5.90 -9.87 -4.50
CA VAL A 31 4.80 -10.81 -4.24
C VAL A 31 4.05 -11.09 -5.54
N LYS A 32 3.61 -10.05 -6.26
CA LYS A 32 2.92 -10.20 -7.56
C LYS A 32 3.76 -11.03 -8.53
N TYR A 33 5.02 -10.67 -8.70
CA TYR A 33 5.94 -11.39 -9.59
C TYR A 33 6.13 -12.86 -9.16
N GLY A 34 6.29 -13.12 -7.86
CA GLY A 34 6.44 -14.47 -7.33
C GLY A 34 5.22 -15.35 -7.57
N TYR A 35 4.01 -14.80 -7.43
CA TYR A 35 2.75 -15.51 -7.72
C TYR A 35 2.62 -15.79 -9.23
N GLU A 36 2.87 -14.81 -10.09
CA GLU A 36 2.81 -14.97 -11.54
C GLU A 36 3.79 -16.01 -12.07
N GLN A 37 5.03 -15.99 -11.55
CA GLN A 37 6.09 -16.91 -11.97
C GLN A 37 6.08 -18.25 -11.22
N GLN A 38 5.19 -18.44 -10.24
CA GLN A 38 5.18 -19.58 -9.33
C GLN A 38 6.58 -19.84 -8.72
N SER A 39 7.22 -18.77 -8.24
CA SER A 39 8.61 -18.78 -7.78
C SER A 39 8.73 -18.40 -6.32
N ALA A 40 9.43 -19.22 -5.53
CA ALA A 40 9.65 -18.97 -4.10
C ALA A 40 10.60 -17.79 -3.83
N LEU A 41 11.64 -17.59 -4.65
CA LEU A 41 12.68 -16.59 -4.37
C LEU A 41 12.15 -15.15 -4.23
N PRO A 42 11.31 -14.63 -5.14
CA PRO A 42 10.73 -13.30 -4.96
C PRO A 42 9.87 -13.20 -3.69
N LEU A 43 9.15 -14.27 -3.34
CA LEU A 43 8.33 -14.31 -2.12
C LEU A 43 9.19 -14.29 -0.85
N ILE A 44 10.31 -15.02 -0.83
CA ILE A 44 11.27 -15.02 0.27
C ILE A 44 11.84 -13.61 0.47
N GLN A 45 12.22 -12.93 -0.63
CA GLN A 45 12.72 -11.56 -0.56
C GLN A 45 11.65 -10.60 -0.05
N ALA A 46 10.40 -10.74 -0.51
CA ALA A 46 9.28 -9.95 0.00
C ALA A 46 9.05 -10.16 1.50
N LEU A 47 9.08 -11.41 1.97
CA LEU A 47 8.95 -11.75 3.39
C LEU A 47 10.02 -11.07 4.26
N GLN A 48 11.27 -11.04 3.78
CA GLN A 48 12.35 -10.36 4.47
C GLN A 48 12.07 -8.86 4.59
N ILE A 49 11.70 -8.21 3.47
CA ILE A 49 11.37 -6.77 3.46
C ILE A 49 10.20 -6.47 4.41
N ILE A 50 9.14 -7.30 4.41
CA ILE A 50 7.98 -7.11 5.29
C ILE A 50 8.39 -7.25 6.76
N ALA A 51 9.23 -8.23 7.10
CA ALA A 51 9.70 -8.43 8.46
C ALA A 51 10.56 -7.25 8.98
N GLU A 52 11.36 -6.64 8.09
CA GLU A 52 12.18 -5.47 8.41
C GLU A 52 11.38 -4.16 8.47
N ASN A 53 10.17 -4.12 7.88
CA ASN A 53 9.29 -2.94 7.82
C ASN A 53 7.91 -3.23 8.44
N PRO A 54 7.82 -3.46 9.75
CA PRO A 54 6.57 -3.79 10.40
C PRO A 54 5.58 -2.63 10.30
N THR A 55 4.32 -2.95 10.03
CA THR A 55 3.24 -1.98 9.85
C THR A 55 2.35 -1.88 11.10
N GLN A 56 1.63 -0.77 11.23
CA GLN A 56 0.59 -0.58 12.24
C GLN A 56 -0.79 -0.44 11.54
N PRO A 57 -1.89 -0.75 12.23
CA PRO A 57 -3.21 -0.54 11.68
C PRO A 57 -3.46 0.93 11.32
N LEU A 58 -4.00 1.17 10.12
CA LEU A 58 -4.39 2.53 9.69
C LEU A 58 -5.53 3.05 10.58
N LYS A 59 -5.31 4.21 11.20
CA LYS A 59 -6.31 4.94 12.00
C LYS A 59 -6.90 6.06 11.16
N ALA A 60 -7.86 5.72 10.32
CA ALA A 60 -8.58 6.67 9.46
C ALA A 60 -10.07 6.36 9.44
N SER A 61 -10.91 7.37 9.22
CA SER A 61 -12.31 7.12 8.89
C SER A 61 -12.39 6.70 7.42
N ARG A 62 -13.17 5.65 7.14
CA ARG A 62 -13.48 5.18 5.79
C ARG A 62 -14.96 5.33 5.52
N GLU A 63 -15.29 5.84 4.35
CA GLU A 63 -16.62 5.82 3.76
C GLU A 63 -16.52 4.98 2.47
N GLY A 64 -17.19 3.86 2.43
CA GLY A 64 -17.22 2.92 1.32
C GLY A 64 -18.47 2.07 1.38
N THR A 65 -18.72 1.29 0.34
CA THR A 65 -19.84 0.36 0.30
C THR A 65 -19.40 -1.02 0.80
N ASP A 66 -20.28 -1.72 1.51
CA ASP A 66 -20.06 -3.11 1.86
C ASP A 66 -19.96 -3.97 0.60
N VAL A 67 -18.98 -4.85 0.56
CA VAL A 67 -18.72 -5.74 -0.57
C VAL A 67 -19.17 -7.15 -0.23
N ASP A 68 -19.98 -7.76 -1.09
CA ASP A 68 -20.30 -9.18 -0.99
C ASP A 68 -19.16 -10.02 -1.56
N THR A 69 -18.20 -10.37 -0.72
CA THR A 69 -17.02 -11.17 -1.08
C THR A 69 -17.33 -12.63 -1.46
N ASN A 70 -18.59 -13.10 -1.28
CA ASN A 70 -19.01 -14.43 -1.74
C ASN A 70 -19.26 -14.46 -3.25
N LYS A 71 -19.46 -13.32 -3.88
CA LYS A 71 -19.51 -13.21 -5.33
C LYS A 71 -18.09 -13.20 -5.89
N LYS A 72 -17.61 -14.37 -6.27
CA LYS A 72 -16.34 -14.52 -7.00
C LYS A 72 -16.54 -14.07 -8.45
N ASP A 73 -16.44 -12.78 -8.69
CA ASP A 73 -16.43 -12.21 -10.03
C ASP A 73 -15.00 -11.76 -10.32
N GLY A 74 -14.31 -12.36 -11.29
CA GLY A 74 -12.97 -11.98 -11.74
C GLY A 74 -11.91 -13.08 -11.63
N LYS A 75 -10.77 -12.86 -12.25
CA LYS A 75 -9.56 -13.69 -12.13
C LYS A 75 -8.71 -13.16 -10.99
N LYS A 76 -9.14 -13.36 -9.77
CA LYS A 76 -8.46 -12.81 -8.61
C LYS A 76 -7.06 -13.36 -8.45
N GLY A 77 -6.09 -12.53 -8.73
CA GLY A 77 -4.76 -12.70 -8.20
C GLY A 77 -4.85 -12.45 -6.69
N ASP A 78 -4.70 -13.47 -5.87
CA ASP A 78 -4.66 -13.31 -4.41
C ASP A 78 -3.34 -12.63 -3.99
N VAL A 79 -3.14 -11.38 -4.40
CA VAL A 79 -1.99 -10.62 -3.93
C VAL A 79 -2.28 -10.15 -2.51
N SER A 80 -1.75 -10.88 -1.58
CA SER A 80 -1.81 -10.54 -0.16
C SER A 80 -0.44 -10.08 0.31
N LEU A 81 -0.41 -8.99 1.08
CA LEU A 81 0.75 -8.67 1.91
C LEU A 81 0.61 -9.28 3.32
N ASP A 82 -0.28 -10.26 3.50
CA ASP A 82 -0.30 -11.05 4.73
C ASP A 82 0.91 -11.96 4.79
N PHE A 83 1.72 -11.78 5.82
CA PHE A 83 2.97 -12.49 6.00
C PHE A 83 2.78 -14.02 5.98
N ASN A 84 1.74 -14.54 6.65
CA ASN A 84 1.51 -15.98 6.75
C ASN A 84 1.01 -16.58 5.43
N GLU A 85 0.19 -15.83 4.67
CA GLU A 85 -0.24 -16.26 3.35
C GLU A 85 0.95 -16.34 2.39
N ILE A 86 1.84 -15.32 2.38
CA ILE A 86 3.06 -15.33 1.56
C ILE A 86 3.98 -16.49 1.96
N VAL A 87 4.16 -16.74 3.27
CA VAL A 87 4.94 -17.89 3.77
C VAL A 87 4.39 -19.20 3.22
N THR A 88 3.07 -19.38 3.27
CA THR A 88 2.42 -20.59 2.77
C THR A 88 2.70 -20.79 1.29
N LYS A 89 2.56 -19.75 0.48
CA LYS A 89 2.85 -19.78 -0.96
C LYS A 89 4.34 -19.97 -1.26
N ALA A 90 5.22 -19.32 -0.53
CA ALA A 90 6.66 -19.50 -0.71
C ALA A 90 7.08 -20.95 -0.46
N LYS A 91 6.52 -21.61 0.56
CA LYS A 91 6.77 -23.04 0.82
C LYS A 91 6.22 -23.93 -0.28
N GLU A 92 5.02 -23.63 -0.79
CA GLU A 92 4.43 -24.35 -1.92
C GLU A 92 5.33 -24.27 -3.15
N PHE A 93 5.81 -23.07 -3.51
CA PHE A 93 6.65 -22.85 -4.69
C PHE A 93 8.12 -23.27 -4.48
N ALA A 94 8.56 -23.45 -3.24
CA ALA A 94 9.88 -24.03 -2.96
C ALA A 94 9.95 -25.53 -3.34
N ASP A 95 8.79 -26.19 -3.47
CA ASP A 95 8.63 -27.58 -3.98
C ASP A 95 9.64 -28.57 -3.34
N GLY A 96 9.84 -28.46 -2.04
CA GLY A 96 10.74 -29.32 -1.29
C GLY A 96 12.22 -28.94 -1.31
N ASP A 97 12.60 -27.78 -1.90
CA ASP A 97 13.95 -27.23 -1.76
C ASP A 97 14.25 -26.93 -0.28
N GLU A 98 15.18 -27.70 0.29
CA GLU A 98 15.55 -27.58 1.73
C GLU A 98 16.18 -26.23 2.06
N THR A 99 16.94 -25.64 1.13
CA THR A 99 17.60 -24.34 1.34
C THR A 99 16.58 -23.21 1.39
N MET A 100 15.66 -23.17 0.44
CA MET A 100 14.58 -22.17 0.42
C MET A 100 13.65 -22.33 1.63
N THR A 101 13.32 -23.57 1.99
CA THR A 101 12.49 -23.85 3.15
C THR A 101 13.17 -23.40 4.46
N ALA A 102 14.48 -23.62 4.61
CA ALA A 102 15.23 -23.16 5.77
C ALA A 102 15.26 -21.62 5.86
N LEU A 103 15.43 -20.91 4.74
CA LEU A 103 15.36 -19.44 4.70
C LEU A 103 13.98 -18.92 5.14
N ILE A 104 12.91 -19.54 4.65
CA ILE A 104 11.54 -19.16 5.02
C ILE A 104 11.33 -19.34 6.53
N VAL A 105 11.79 -20.46 7.10
CA VAL A 105 11.68 -20.73 8.54
C VAL A 105 12.47 -19.71 9.35
N GLN A 106 13.69 -19.39 8.94
CA GLN A 106 14.51 -18.38 9.62
C GLN A 106 13.79 -17.02 9.64
N ILE A 107 13.26 -16.54 8.51
CA ILE A 107 12.52 -15.28 8.45
C ILE A 107 11.26 -15.30 9.33
N GLN A 108 10.56 -16.45 9.40
CA GLN A 108 9.41 -16.61 10.29
C GLN A 108 9.79 -16.47 11.77
N GLU A 109 10.89 -17.07 12.19
CA GLU A 109 11.39 -17.02 13.55
C GLU A 109 11.81 -15.58 13.93
N GLU A 110 12.54 -14.90 13.06
CA GLU A 110 12.95 -13.51 13.22
C GLU A 110 11.73 -12.57 13.32
N ASN A 111 10.74 -12.75 12.45
CA ASN A 111 9.51 -11.97 12.48
C ASN A 111 8.72 -12.20 13.79
N SER A 112 8.66 -13.43 14.30
CA SER A 112 7.96 -13.78 15.55
C SER A 112 8.58 -13.10 16.77
N GLY A 113 9.88 -12.83 16.75
CA GLY A 113 10.60 -12.12 17.80
C GLY A 113 10.38 -10.60 17.80
N ASN A 114 10.03 -10.03 16.67
CA ASN A 114 9.92 -8.57 16.44
C ASN A 114 8.51 -7.99 16.68
N HIS A 115 7.52 -8.77 17.08
CA HIS A 115 6.13 -8.32 17.32
C HIS A 115 5.93 -7.35 18.50
N ARG A 116 6.95 -6.67 18.95
CA ARG A 116 6.79 -5.50 19.82
C ARG A 116 6.48 -4.30 18.94
N GLY A 117 5.18 -4.09 18.71
CA GLY A 117 4.54 -3.08 17.87
C GLY A 117 5.46 -1.97 17.36
N ALA A 118 5.59 -1.86 16.05
CA ALA A 118 6.27 -0.73 15.42
C ALA A 118 5.54 0.57 15.81
N VAL A 119 6.15 1.35 16.71
CA VAL A 119 5.56 2.60 17.19
C VAL A 119 5.59 3.68 16.11
N ASN A 120 6.42 3.52 15.07
CA ASN A 120 6.66 4.51 14.03
C ASN A 120 6.71 3.93 12.60
N GLY A 121 6.19 2.73 12.36
CA GLY A 121 6.13 2.12 11.03
C GLY A 121 4.97 2.65 10.19
N PRO A 122 4.96 2.34 8.87
CA PRO A 122 3.85 2.66 7.99
C PRO A 122 2.52 2.12 8.50
N SER A 123 1.45 2.88 8.27
CA SER A 123 0.09 2.46 8.58
C SER A 123 -0.47 1.65 7.40
N ARG A 124 -1.23 0.58 7.71
CA ARG A 124 -1.75 -0.37 6.73
C ARG A 124 -3.21 -0.70 6.99
N THR A 125 -3.98 -0.84 5.93
CA THR A 125 -5.28 -1.53 5.95
C THR A 125 -5.45 -2.39 4.72
N VAL A 126 -6.33 -3.39 4.79
CA VAL A 126 -6.77 -4.21 3.65
C VAL A 126 -8.26 -4.09 3.57
N GLU A 127 -8.74 -3.68 2.42
CA GLU A 127 -10.16 -3.39 2.21
C GLU A 127 -10.62 -3.87 0.83
N TYR A 128 -11.91 -3.67 0.57
CA TYR A 128 -12.55 -4.02 -0.69
C TYR A 128 -13.32 -2.81 -1.21
N VAL A 129 -13.16 -2.51 -2.48
CA VAL A 129 -13.96 -1.49 -3.17
C VAL A 129 -14.82 -2.15 -4.25
N ASN A 130 -16.14 -1.89 -4.24
CA ASN A 130 -17.06 -2.43 -5.25
C ASN A 130 -16.71 -1.94 -6.67
N GLY A 131 -17.14 -2.71 -7.67
CA GLY A 131 -17.02 -2.28 -9.06
C GLY A 131 -17.73 -0.95 -9.30
N ASN A 132 -17.10 -0.06 -10.08
CA ASN A 132 -17.58 1.29 -10.39
C ASN A 132 -17.92 2.12 -9.13
N SER A 133 -17.18 1.92 -8.05
CA SER A 133 -17.39 2.59 -6.76
C SER A 133 -16.14 3.29 -6.24
N VAL A 134 -16.30 4.02 -5.15
CA VAL A 134 -15.23 4.82 -4.54
C VAL A 134 -15.20 4.57 -3.05
N ASP A 135 -14.02 4.28 -2.53
CA ASP A 135 -13.71 4.35 -1.11
C ASP A 135 -13.07 5.70 -0.80
N THR A 136 -13.53 6.33 0.27
CA THR A 136 -13.03 7.62 0.72
C THR A 136 -12.48 7.51 2.13
N TYR A 137 -11.23 7.94 2.31
CA TYR A 137 -10.57 8.01 3.62
C TYR A 137 -10.30 9.46 4.01
N GLN A 138 -10.25 9.70 5.31
CA GLN A 138 -9.71 10.94 5.88
C GLN A 138 -8.45 10.61 6.65
N ILE A 139 -7.29 11.00 6.11
CA ILE A 139 -5.96 10.73 6.67
C ILE A 139 -5.30 12.05 7.04
N SER A 140 -4.66 12.11 8.21
CA SER A 140 -3.96 13.31 8.67
C SER A 140 -2.48 13.22 8.37
N PHE A 141 -1.90 14.27 7.78
CA PHE A 141 -0.48 14.39 7.52
C PHE A 141 0.12 15.63 8.17
N VAL A 142 1.40 15.60 8.46
CA VAL A 142 2.15 16.66 9.14
C VAL A 142 2.86 17.56 8.11
N ALA A 143 2.73 18.87 8.29
CA ALA A 143 3.36 19.85 7.40
C ALA A 143 4.88 19.70 7.33
N GLY A 144 5.43 19.77 6.11
CA GLY A 144 6.85 19.75 5.86
C GLY A 144 7.50 18.35 5.90
N TYR A 145 6.75 17.28 6.24
CA TYR A 145 7.21 15.89 6.10
C TYR A 145 6.70 15.31 4.80
N LEU A 146 7.46 14.38 4.23
CA LEU A 146 6.98 13.64 3.04
C LEU A 146 5.77 12.82 3.43
N ALA A 147 4.67 12.99 2.72
CA ALA A 147 3.48 12.14 2.78
C ALA A 147 3.52 11.17 1.60
N GLU A 148 3.22 9.91 1.86
CA GLU A 148 3.24 8.84 0.86
C GLU A 148 1.98 7.98 1.03
N ILE A 149 1.37 7.62 -0.09
CA ILE A 149 0.28 6.65 -0.15
C ILE A 149 0.57 5.66 -1.26
N LEU A 150 0.52 4.37 -0.93
CA LEU A 150 0.52 3.24 -1.84
C LEU A 150 -0.83 2.53 -1.74
N VAL A 151 -1.43 2.27 -2.88
CA VAL A 151 -2.56 1.34 -3.03
C VAL A 151 -2.11 0.22 -3.95
N SER A 152 -2.37 -1.02 -3.58
CA SER A 152 -2.10 -2.18 -4.42
C SER A 152 -3.31 -3.10 -4.42
N GLY A 153 -3.90 -3.28 -5.59
CA GLY A 153 -5.06 -4.12 -5.80
C GLY A 153 -4.73 -5.58 -6.09
N ASP A 154 -5.77 -6.38 -6.32
CA ASP A 154 -5.69 -7.83 -6.57
C ASP A 154 -5.54 -8.19 -8.06
N GLY A 155 -5.34 -7.22 -8.95
CA GLY A 155 -5.12 -7.42 -10.37
C GLY A 155 -6.39 -7.55 -11.22
N ASP A 156 -7.58 -7.46 -10.63
CA ASP A 156 -8.84 -7.71 -11.36
C ASP A 156 -9.38 -6.48 -12.09
N THR A 157 -9.06 -5.28 -11.59
CA THR A 157 -9.62 -4.03 -12.13
C THR A 157 -8.61 -2.90 -12.04
N ASP A 158 -8.82 -1.86 -12.80
CA ASP A 158 -8.11 -0.60 -12.74
C ASP A 158 -8.54 0.20 -11.50
N LEU A 159 -7.58 0.62 -10.67
CA LEU A 159 -7.79 1.50 -9.52
C LEU A 159 -7.14 2.85 -9.76
N ASP A 160 -7.86 3.93 -9.44
CA ASP A 160 -7.31 5.28 -9.40
C ASP A 160 -7.17 5.78 -7.96
N LEU A 161 -6.10 6.48 -7.67
CA LEU A 161 -5.85 7.16 -6.40
C LEU A 161 -5.88 8.67 -6.55
N TYR A 162 -6.70 9.35 -5.75
CA TYR A 162 -6.76 10.81 -5.69
C TYR A 162 -6.61 11.30 -4.26
N VAL A 163 -5.84 12.36 -4.07
CA VAL A 163 -5.67 13.05 -2.79
C VAL A 163 -6.12 14.49 -2.94
N TYR A 164 -7.03 14.92 -2.06
CA TYR A 164 -7.55 16.28 -2.00
C TYR A 164 -7.28 16.91 -0.64
N ASP A 165 -7.18 18.22 -0.60
CA ASP A 165 -7.19 18.99 0.63
C ASP A 165 -8.62 19.12 1.21
N GLY A 166 -8.75 19.78 2.38
CA GLY A 166 -10.03 20.04 3.02
C GLY A 166 -10.94 21.02 2.26
N ASN A 167 -10.41 21.74 1.28
CA ASN A 167 -11.17 22.65 0.40
C ASN A 167 -11.58 21.98 -0.91
N GLY A 168 -11.19 20.72 -1.14
CA GLY A 168 -11.48 19.98 -2.35
C GLY A 168 -10.50 20.22 -3.50
N ASN A 169 -9.36 20.88 -3.25
CA ASN A 169 -8.32 21.02 -4.26
C ASN A 169 -7.55 19.70 -4.42
N LEU A 170 -7.30 19.29 -5.67
CA LEU A 170 -6.50 18.12 -5.97
C LEU A 170 -5.02 18.38 -5.62
N ILE A 171 -4.45 17.56 -4.76
CA ILE A 171 -3.06 17.65 -4.30
C ILE A 171 -2.16 16.69 -5.08
N ALA A 172 -2.59 15.42 -5.20
CA ALA A 172 -1.86 14.38 -5.90
C ALA A 172 -2.83 13.37 -6.51
N LYS A 173 -2.42 12.70 -7.56
CA LYS A 173 -3.16 11.59 -8.14
C LYS A 173 -2.24 10.60 -8.82
N ASP A 174 -2.69 9.37 -8.87
CA ASP A 174 -2.24 8.34 -9.77
C ASP A 174 -3.47 7.72 -10.42
N SER A 175 -3.52 7.72 -11.74
CA SER A 175 -4.70 7.32 -12.53
C SER A 175 -4.25 6.76 -13.87
N ASP A 176 -3.34 5.81 -13.83
CA ASP A 176 -2.97 5.01 -14.99
C ASP A 176 -3.94 3.81 -15.15
N TYR A 177 -3.62 2.84 -15.99
CA TYR A 177 -4.48 1.68 -16.24
C TYR A 177 -4.06 0.46 -15.41
N SER A 178 -3.60 0.69 -14.17
CA SER A 178 -3.22 -0.38 -13.25
C SER A 178 -4.04 -0.34 -11.96
N ASP A 179 -3.93 -1.37 -11.14
CA ASP A 179 -4.48 -1.37 -9.79
C ASP A 179 -3.42 -1.08 -8.72
N ASP A 180 -2.21 -0.69 -9.15
CA ASP A 180 -1.13 -0.23 -8.29
C ASP A 180 -0.97 1.28 -8.42
N CYS A 181 -1.27 2.01 -7.37
CA CYS A 181 -1.17 3.46 -7.36
C CYS A 181 -0.18 3.91 -6.29
N TYR A 182 0.64 4.91 -6.62
CA TYR A 182 1.55 5.53 -5.66
C TYR A 182 1.60 7.03 -5.83
N VAL A 183 1.39 7.75 -4.74
CA VAL A 183 1.55 9.21 -4.71
C VAL A 183 2.42 9.63 -3.55
N SER A 184 3.16 10.73 -3.74
CA SER A 184 3.92 11.40 -2.69
C SER A 184 3.86 12.91 -2.83
N TRP A 185 3.80 13.62 -1.71
CA TRP A 185 3.84 15.09 -1.67
C TRP A 185 4.35 15.57 -0.31
N VAL A 186 4.67 16.85 -0.22
CA VAL A 186 4.99 17.48 1.07
C VAL A 186 3.86 18.44 1.44
N PRO A 187 3.05 18.10 2.48
CA PRO A 187 1.97 18.97 2.93
C PRO A 187 2.46 20.35 3.37
N ALA A 188 1.82 21.41 2.90
CA ALA A 188 2.12 22.77 3.33
C ALA A 188 1.56 23.09 4.74
N TRP A 189 0.57 22.33 5.22
CA TRP A 189 -0.05 22.43 6.54
C TRP A 189 -0.30 21.06 7.15
N THR A 190 -0.33 20.99 8.47
CA THR A 190 -0.75 19.80 9.22
C THR A 190 -2.27 19.74 9.24
N GLY A 191 -2.84 18.63 8.76
CA GLY A 191 -4.30 18.48 8.73
C GLY A 191 -4.77 17.24 8.01
N ARG A 192 -6.09 17.17 7.82
CA ARG A 192 -6.76 16.07 7.14
C ARG A 192 -6.75 16.27 5.64
N PHE A 193 -6.48 15.18 4.94
CA PHE A 193 -6.59 15.07 3.50
C PHE A 193 -7.65 14.01 3.17
N ILE A 194 -8.36 14.21 2.08
CA ILE A 194 -9.36 13.28 1.57
C ILE A 194 -8.67 12.41 0.52
N VAL A 195 -8.60 11.12 0.78
CA VAL A 195 -8.00 10.12 -0.10
C VAL A 195 -9.12 9.29 -0.73
N LYS A 196 -9.18 9.24 -2.06
CA LYS A 196 -10.19 8.47 -2.79
C LYS A 196 -9.52 7.37 -3.59
N ILE A 197 -10.03 6.15 -3.42
CA ILE A 197 -9.68 4.97 -4.20
C ILE A 197 -10.88 4.66 -5.08
N VAL A 198 -10.72 4.80 -6.39
CA VAL A 198 -11.79 4.65 -7.38
C VAL A 198 -11.57 3.37 -8.16
N ASN A 199 -12.52 2.43 -8.07
CA ASN A 199 -12.50 1.23 -8.89
C ASN A 199 -13.20 1.51 -10.22
N ARG A 200 -12.45 1.44 -11.32
CA ARG A 200 -12.95 1.66 -12.69
C ARG A 200 -13.54 0.42 -13.34
N GLY A 201 -13.29 -0.74 -12.77
CA GLY A 201 -13.79 -1.99 -13.29
C GLY A 201 -15.18 -2.38 -12.78
N PRO A 202 -15.81 -3.38 -13.39
CA PRO A 202 -17.17 -3.79 -13.06
C PRO A 202 -17.27 -4.72 -11.84
N VAL A 203 -16.15 -5.30 -11.39
CA VAL A 203 -16.09 -6.22 -10.25
C VAL A 203 -15.41 -5.57 -9.07
N TYR A 204 -15.58 -6.11 -7.86
CA TYR A 204 -14.88 -5.59 -6.71
C TYR A 204 -13.37 -5.87 -6.79
N ASN A 205 -12.57 -5.00 -6.19
CA ASN A 205 -11.13 -5.16 -6.06
C ASN A 205 -10.76 -5.18 -4.57
N LYS A 206 -9.96 -6.18 -4.15
CA LYS A 206 -9.33 -6.23 -2.83
C LYS A 206 -8.04 -5.44 -2.92
N TYR A 207 -7.85 -4.46 -2.06
CA TYR A 207 -6.63 -3.65 -2.08
C TYR A 207 -5.98 -3.52 -0.71
N VAL A 208 -4.68 -3.27 -0.74
CA VAL A 208 -3.87 -2.85 0.41
C VAL A 208 -3.65 -1.35 0.29
N LEU A 209 -3.91 -0.61 1.35
CA LEU A 209 -3.53 0.79 1.49
C LEU A 209 -2.42 0.91 2.52
N LEU A 210 -1.30 1.50 2.11
CA LEU A 210 -0.15 1.83 2.95
C LEU A 210 0.09 3.34 2.95
N THR A 211 0.43 3.89 4.11
CA THR A 211 0.82 5.31 4.25
C THR A 211 1.80 5.49 5.41
N ASN A 212 2.62 6.50 5.36
CA ASN A 212 3.52 6.88 6.45
C ASN A 212 2.87 7.81 7.46
#